data_f1913970fdb8e9c8bd2d12edc1b768d1
#
_entry.id   f1913970fdb8e9c8bd2d12edc1b768d1
#
_cell.length_a   1.000
_cell.length_b   1.000
_cell.length_c   1.000
_cell.angle_alpha   90.00
_cell.angle_beta   90.00
_cell.angle_gamma   90.00
#
_symmetry.space_group_name_H-M   'P 1'
#
loop_
_entity.id
_entity.type
_entity.pdbx_description
1 polymer ?
#
loop_
_entity_poly.entity_id
_entity_poly.type
_entity_poly.pdbx_seq_one_letter_code
_entity_poly.pdbx_strand_id
1 'polypeptide(L)'
;RALAASPDILLMDEPFGAVDEITRSSLQDEIVRIHKETGITILFVTHDINEALKLGTKVLVMDQGEIQQFSEPEKLLNHPQTEFVRQLVERERLLWKV
;
A
#
# COMPACT_ATOMS: atom_id res chain seq x y z
N ARG A 1 9.05 6.80 28.17
CA ARG A 1 8.72 6.67 27.74
C ARG A 1 8.42 6.09 26.93
N ALA A 2 7.95 6.29 27.19
CA ALA A 2 7.28 5.90 26.10
C ALA A 2 8.08 5.65 24.94
N LEU A 3 9.25 6.08 25.00
CA LEU A 3 10.06 5.90 23.93
C LEU A 3 10.67 4.60 23.84
N ALA A 4 10.96 4.07 24.96
CA ALA A 4 11.40 2.72 25.00
C ALA A 4 10.33 1.87 24.44
N ALA A 5 9.13 2.38 24.46
CA ALA A 5 8.04 1.67 23.93
C ALA A 5 7.64 2.23 22.58
N SER A 6 8.58 2.80 21.88
CA SER A 6 8.31 3.26 20.53
C SER A 6 7.69 2.15 19.77
N PRO A 7 6.60 2.37 19.09
CA PRO A 7 5.98 1.30 18.35
C PRO A 7 6.89 0.88 17.23
N ASP A 8 7.02 -0.38 17.07
CA ASP A 8 7.75 -0.90 15.92
C ASP A 8 6.89 -0.83 14.67
N ILE A 9 5.60 -0.61 14.84
CA ILE A 9 4.66 -0.55 13.72
C ILE A 9 3.78 0.67 13.85
N LEU A 10 3.70 1.44 12.78
CA LEU A 10 2.80 2.56 12.68
C LEU A 10 1.63 2.14 11.81
N LEU A 11 0.41 2.23 12.33
CA LEU A 11 -0.78 1.85 11.58
C LEU A 11 -1.46 3.09 11.00
N MET A 12 -1.70 3.10 9.70
CA MET A 12 -2.39 4.19 9.03
C MET A 12 -3.55 3.60 8.24
N ASP A 13 -4.77 4.06 8.54
CA ASP A 13 -5.97 3.54 7.89
C ASP A 13 -6.55 4.61 6.98
N GLU A 14 -6.49 4.38 5.68
CA GLU A 14 -7.00 5.29 4.66
C GLU A 14 -6.52 6.73 4.87
N PRO A 15 -5.21 6.92 5.04
CA PRO A 15 -4.70 8.25 5.44
C PRO A 15 -4.88 9.34 4.39
N PHE A 16 -5.12 8.97 3.14
CA PHE A 16 -5.21 9.97 2.07
C PHE A 16 -6.61 10.11 1.49
N GLY A 17 -7.60 9.53 2.14
CA GLY A 17 -8.93 9.44 1.57
C GLY A 17 -9.63 10.77 1.37
N ALA A 18 -9.33 11.77 2.18
CA ALA A 18 -10.04 13.04 2.15
C ALA A 18 -9.23 14.20 1.61
N VAL A 19 -8.06 13.95 1.03
CA VAL A 19 -7.20 15.05 0.56
C VAL A 19 -7.16 15.10 -0.95
N ASP A 20 -6.83 16.29 -1.48
CA ASP A 20 -6.72 16.45 -2.92
C ASP A 20 -5.48 15.75 -3.46
N GLU A 21 -5.38 15.70 -4.78
CA GLU A 21 -4.33 14.93 -5.42
C GLU A 21 -2.92 15.46 -5.16
N ILE A 22 -2.77 16.76 -5.13
CA ILE A 22 -1.46 17.37 -4.89
C ILE A 22 -1.01 17.11 -3.46
N THR A 23 -1.91 17.32 -2.51
CA THR A 23 -1.62 17.08 -1.10
C THR A 23 -1.36 15.60 -0.85
N ARG A 24 -2.12 14.73 -1.53
CA ARG A 24 -1.94 13.29 -1.40
C ARG A 24 -0.53 12.89 -1.82
N SER A 25 -0.07 13.38 -2.95
CA SER A 25 1.26 13.05 -3.47
C SER A 25 2.34 13.50 -2.48
N SER A 26 2.18 14.70 -1.93
CA SER A 26 3.13 15.23 -0.96
C SER A 26 3.18 14.40 0.30
N LEU A 27 2.01 13.95 0.80
CA LEU A 27 1.95 13.12 2.00
C LEU A 27 2.53 11.73 1.74
N GLN A 28 2.30 11.19 0.56
CA GLN A 28 2.87 9.90 0.19
C GLN A 28 4.40 9.96 0.19
N ASP A 29 4.96 11.04 -0.35
CA ASP A 29 6.41 11.22 -0.37
C ASP A 29 6.95 11.32 1.06
N GLU A 30 6.20 11.98 1.93
CA GLU A 30 6.61 12.14 3.33
C GLU A 30 6.65 10.79 4.06
N ILE A 31 5.67 9.93 3.79
CA ILE A 31 5.62 8.60 4.40
C ILE A 31 6.81 7.76 3.94
N VAL A 32 7.13 7.82 2.65
CA VAL A 32 8.30 7.11 2.12
C VAL A 32 9.57 7.61 2.79
N ARG A 33 9.69 8.93 2.95
CA ARG A 33 10.85 9.53 3.59
C ARG A 33 10.99 9.07 5.04
N ILE A 34 9.89 9.10 5.80
CA ILE A 34 9.90 8.67 7.20
C ILE A 34 10.32 7.21 7.31
N HIS A 35 9.79 6.37 6.45
CA HIS A 35 10.14 4.96 6.45
C HIS A 35 11.63 4.75 6.18
N LYS A 36 12.17 5.47 5.21
CA LYS A 36 13.59 5.35 4.88
C LYS A 36 14.50 5.85 5.99
N GLU A 37 14.11 6.94 6.63
CA GLU A 37 14.95 7.56 7.66
C GLU A 37 14.89 6.83 8.99
N THR A 38 13.74 6.29 9.35
CA THR A 38 13.57 5.70 10.67
C THR A 38 13.62 4.17 10.68
N GLY A 39 13.37 3.56 9.54
CA GLY A 39 13.26 2.11 9.46
C GLY A 39 12.02 1.54 10.12
N ILE A 40 11.09 2.40 10.55
CA ILE A 40 9.88 1.94 11.22
C ILE A 40 9.01 1.17 10.23
N THR A 41 8.36 0.13 10.69
CA THR A 41 7.41 -0.61 9.87
C THR A 41 6.09 0.16 9.82
N ILE A 42 5.58 0.39 8.62
CA ILE A 42 4.32 1.10 8.43
C ILE A 42 3.31 0.16 7.82
N LEU A 43 2.20 -0.05 8.49
CA LEU A 43 1.07 -0.80 7.97
C LEU A 43 0.04 0.21 7.49
N PHE A 44 -0.23 0.19 6.20
CA PHE A 44 -0.99 1.23 5.55
C PHE A 44 -2.16 0.56 4.84
N VAL A 45 -3.36 0.91 5.22
CA VAL A 45 -4.59 0.31 4.68
C VAL A 45 -5.22 1.24 3.67
N THR A 46 -5.54 0.73 2.49
CA THR A 46 -6.13 1.54 1.44
C THR A 46 -7.04 0.72 0.55
N HIS A 47 -8.04 1.34 -0.05
CA HIS A 47 -8.87 0.73 -1.08
C HIS A 47 -8.28 0.95 -2.47
N ASP A 48 -7.23 1.76 -2.56
CA ASP A 48 -6.64 2.11 -3.85
C ASP A 48 -5.44 1.21 -4.14
N ILE A 49 -5.60 0.29 -5.07
CA ILE A 49 -4.54 -0.64 -5.41
C ILE A 49 -3.30 0.09 -5.96
N ASN A 50 -3.52 1.19 -6.64
CA ASN A 50 -2.42 1.98 -7.18
C ASN A 50 -1.54 2.55 -6.06
N GLU A 51 -2.15 3.04 -4.98
CA GLU A 51 -1.41 3.50 -3.81
C GLU A 51 -0.61 2.37 -3.20
N ALA A 52 -1.23 1.20 -3.05
CA ALA A 52 -0.56 0.06 -2.46
C ALA A 52 0.65 -0.36 -3.29
N LEU A 53 0.50 -0.38 -4.61
CA LEU A 53 1.60 -0.76 -5.50
C LEU A 53 2.71 0.28 -5.51
N LYS A 54 2.34 1.55 -5.36
CA LYS A 54 3.32 2.63 -5.40
C LYS A 54 4.12 2.73 -4.10
N LEU A 55 3.45 2.59 -2.97
CA LEU A 55 4.07 2.83 -1.68
C LEU A 55 4.55 1.57 -0.96
N GLY A 56 3.91 0.44 -1.21
CA GLY A 56 4.18 -0.75 -0.44
C GLY A 56 5.47 -1.46 -0.84
N THR A 57 6.19 -1.95 0.14
CA THR A 57 7.29 -2.89 -0.11
C THR A 57 6.73 -4.30 -0.18
N LYS A 58 5.64 -4.53 0.54
CA LYS A 58 4.85 -5.76 0.44
C LYS A 58 3.39 -5.39 0.52
N VAL A 59 2.57 -6.07 -0.24
CA VAL A 59 1.15 -5.77 -0.32
C VAL A 59 0.34 -6.99 0.07
N LEU A 60 -0.61 -6.79 0.98
CA LEU A 60 -1.55 -7.83 1.38
C LEU A 60 -2.89 -7.49 0.74
N VAL A 61 -3.36 -8.38 -0.13
CA VAL A 61 -4.66 -8.22 -0.76
C VAL A 61 -5.68 -9.08 -0.05
N MET A 62 -6.78 -8.49 0.37
CA MET A 62 -7.84 -9.21 1.07
C MET A 62 -9.17 -8.99 0.38
N ASP A 63 -10.03 -9.98 0.44
CA ASP A 63 -11.39 -9.89 -0.09
C ASP A 63 -12.30 -10.68 0.83
N GLN A 64 -13.33 -10.02 1.34
CA GLN A 64 -14.33 -10.64 2.22
C GLN A 64 -13.69 -11.39 3.39
N GLY A 65 -12.69 -10.78 3.99
CA GLY A 65 -12.04 -11.34 5.17
C GLY A 65 -11.01 -12.41 4.87
N GLU A 66 -10.79 -12.73 3.61
CA GLU A 66 -9.82 -13.76 3.23
C GLU A 66 -8.60 -13.16 2.57
N ILE A 67 -7.43 -13.70 2.89
CA ILE A 67 -6.19 -13.25 2.27
C ILE A 67 -6.13 -13.84 0.86
N GLN A 68 -6.01 -12.98 -0.14
CA GLN A 68 -5.90 -13.40 -1.52
C GLN A 68 -4.45 -13.55 -1.95
N GLN A 69 -3.60 -12.67 -1.48
CA GLN A 69 -2.17 -12.73 -1.82
C GLN A 69 -1.41 -11.78 -0.90
N PHE A 70 -0.19 -12.15 -0.56
CA PHE A 70 0.70 -11.30 0.22
C PHE A 70 2.09 -11.39 -0.42
N SER A 71 2.47 -10.37 -1.15
CA SER A 71 3.73 -10.39 -1.89
C SER A 71 4.18 -8.99 -2.24
N GLU A 72 5.37 -8.90 -2.82
CA GLU A 72 5.89 -7.64 -3.31
C GLU A 72 5.05 -7.16 -4.50
N PRO A 73 5.02 -5.84 -4.76
CA PRO A 73 4.22 -5.30 -5.86
C PRO A 73 4.49 -5.95 -7.21
N GLU A 74 5.74 -6.25 -7.50
CA GLU A 74 6.11 -6.88 -8.75
C GLU A 74 5.42 -8.23 -8.93
N LYS A 75 5.34 -9.01 -7.87
CA LYS A 75 4.69 -10.32 -7.95
C LYS A 75 3.18 -10.21 -8.07
N LEU A 76 2.59 -9.18 -7.48
CA LEU A 76 1.18 -8.94 -7.68
C LEU A 76 0.89 -8.65 -9.15
N LEU A 77 1.74 -7.87 -9.79
CA LEU A 77 1.54 -7.49 -11.18
C LEU A 77 1.81 -8.64 -12.15
N ASN A 78 2.85 -9.42 -11.90
CA ASN A 78 3.31 -10.42 -12.85
C ASN A 78 2.87 -11.84 -12.53
N HIS A 79 2.55 -12.11 -11.27
CA HIS A 79 2.18 -13.46 -10.82
C HIS A 79 1.01 -13.42 -9.85
N PRO A 80 -0.16 -12.91 -10.29
CA PRO A 80 -1.34 -12.87 -9.41
C PRO A 80 -1.77 -14.30 -9.08
N GLN A 81 -2.00 -14.55 -7.80
CA GLN A 81 -2.28 -15.90 -7.31
C GLN A 81 -3.75 -16.29 -7.37
N THR A 82 -4.66 -15.34 -7.45
CA THR A 82 -6.08 -15.64 -7.52
C THR A 82 -6.72 -14.84 -8.64
N GLU A 83 -7.90 -15.26 -9.03
CA GLU A 83 -8.66 -14.56 -10.06
C GLU A 83 -9.01 -13.13 -9.60
N PHE A 84 -9.32 -12.99 -8.31
CA PHE A 84 -9.61 -11.67 -7.74
C PHE A 84 -8.42 -10.72 -7.93
N VAL A 85 -7.22 -11.17 -7.59
CA VAL A 85 -6.01 -10.36 -7.72
C VAL A 85 -5.72 -10.07 -9.18
N ARG A 86 -5.89 -11.07 -10.05
CA ARG A 86 -5.65 -10.89 -11.46
C ARG A 86 -6.54 -9.80 -12.05
N GLN A 87 -7.81 -9.81 -11.72
CA GLN A 87 -8.74 -8.80 -12.22
C GLN A 87 -8.41 -7.42 -11.66
N LEU A 88 -8.07 -7.36 -10.40
CA LEU A 88 -7.72 -6.10 -9.74
C LEU A 88 -6.51 -5.44 -10.41
N VAL A 89 -5.49 -6.24 -10.68
CA VAL A 89 -4.25 -5.76 -11.28
C VAL A 89 -4.46 -5.40 -12.74
N GLU A 90 -5.26 -6.17 -13.47
CA GLU A 90 -5.51 -5.87 -14.87
C GLU A 90 -6.22 -4.56 -15.09
N ARG A 91 -7.16 -4.24 -14.21
CA ARG A 91 -7.84 -2.95 -14.29
C ARG A 91 -6.84 -1.81 -14.17
N GLU A 92 -5.88 -1.96 -13.26
CA GLU A 92 -4.88 -0.94 -13.05
C GLU A 92 -3.96 -0.81 -14.25
N ARG A 93 -3.58 -1.92 -14.84
CA ARG A 93 -2.75 -1.91 -16.03
C ARG A 93 -3.40 -1.21 -17.21
N LEU A 94 -4.70 -1.43 -17.37
CA LEU A 94 -5.44 -0.80 -18.45
C LEU A 94 -5.43 0.71 -18.30
N LEU A 95 -5.57 1.20 -17.07
CA LEU A 95 -5.54 2.63 -16.82
C LEU A 95 -4.16 3.22 -17.12
N TRP A 96 -3.12 2.47 -16.90
CA TRP A 96 -1.77 2.96 -17.12
C TRP A 96 -1.37 2.98 -18.58
N LYS A 97 -2.06 2.23 -19.42
CA LYS A 97 -1.74 2.19 -20.84
C LYS A 97 -2.38 3.31 -21.64
N VAL A 98 -3.25 4.05 -21.06
CA VAL A 98 -3.96 5.13 -21.77
C VAL A 98 -3.14 6.44 -21.86
#